data_53055b8abcbd1af258e027971dc6d8e2
#
_entry.id   53055b8abcbd1af258e027971dc6d8e2
#
_cell.length_a   1.000
_cell.length_b   1.000
_cell.length_c   1.000
_cell.angle_alpha   90.00
_cell.angle_beta   90.00
_cell.angle_gamma   90.00
#
_symmetry.space_group_name_H-M   'P 1'
#
loop_
_entity.id
_entity.type
_entity.pdbx_description
1 polymer ?
#
loop_
_entity_poly.entity_id
_entity_poly.type
_entity_poly.pdbx_seq_one_letter_code
_entity_poly.pdbx_strand_id
1 'polypeptide(L)'
;MTGLPKKLRVPHLAAMKERGERIVMLTAYDATMARLFDRAGIDILLVGDSLGQVILGLDTTIPVTLDAILHHTMAVTRAASRALVVADMPFMTYQIAIEQAMRNAARLFQEGGAAAVKLEGGRAVADTVRALTAAGLPVMGHVGLTPQHVHRLGGMRQQARDDDAADELMLDALAVEDAGAFALVLEAIPDAVAAAVTSRLHIPTIGIGAGLIVTGKCSSVTTCSGCLTRSYRLS
;
A
#
# COMPACT_ATOMS: atom_id res chain seq x y z
N MET A 1 -18.41 -2.38 -29.52
CA MET A 1 -17.21 -3.10 -29.02
C MET A 1 -16.68 -2.29 -27.83
N THR A 2 -17.05 -2.63 -26.61
CA THR A 2 -16.47 -2.04 -25.41
C THR A 2 -15.07 -2.61 -25.27
N GLY A 3 -14.04 -1.80 -25.59
CA GLY A 3 -12.65 -2.20 -25.45
C GLY A 3 -12.39 -2.66 -24.01
N LEU A 4 -11.53 -3.67 -23.86
CA LEU A 4 -11.06 -4.10 -22.53
C LEU A 4 -10.56 -2.88 -21.76
N PRO A 5 -10.90 -2.75 -20.46
CA PRO A 5 -10.46 -1.62 -19.67
C PRO A 5 -8.93 -1.55 -19.69
N LYS A 6 -8.38 -0.37 -19.95
CA LYS A 6 -6.92 -0.16 -20.05
C LYS A 6 -6.28 -0.46 -18.71
N LYS A 7 -5.28 -1.35 -18.67
CA LYS A 7 -4.54 -1.71 -17.45
C LYS A 7 -3.92 -0.48 -16.81
N LEU A 8 -4.18 -0.26 -15.53
CA LEU A 8 -3.59 0.82 -14.75
C LEU A 8 -2.10 0.56 -14.51
N ARG A 9 -1.35 1.66 -14.53
CA ARG A 9 0.09 1.70 -14.26
C ARG A 9 0.39 2.91 -13.38
N VAL A 10 1.55 2.91 -12.77
CA VAL A 10 2.00 3.98 -11.86
C VAL A 10 1.74 5.40 -12.39
N PRO A 11 2.09 5.77 -13.64
CA PRO A 11 1.84 7.13 -14.14
C PRO A 11 0.35 7.52 -14.19
N HIS A 12 -0.57 6.54 -14.30
CA HIS A 12 -2.01 6.84 -14.29
C HIS A 12 -2.47 7.32 -12.92
N LEU A 13 -1.86 6.82 -11.82
CA LEU A 13 -2.20 7.23 -10.45
C LEU A 13 -1.74 8.66 -10.17
N ALA A 14 -0.56 9.05 -10.65
CA ALA A 14 -0.10 10.44 -10.58
C ALA A 14 -1.06 11.38 -11.33
N ALA A 15 -1.44 11.01 -12.55
CA ALA A 15 -2.40 11.78 -13.34
C ALA A 15 -3.79 11.85 -12.69
N MET A 16 -4.24 10.81 -11.96
CA MET A 16 -5.48 10.86 -11.17
C MET A 16 -5.38 11.90 -10.06
N LYS A 17 -4.26 11.94 -9.32
CA LYS A 17 -4.02 12.99 -8.31
C LYS A 17 -4.09 14.39 -8.90
N GLU A 18 -3.41 14.63 -10.02
CA GLU A 18 -3.40 15.93 -10.72
C GLU A 18 -4.81 16.39 -11.13
N ARG A 19 -5.68 15.45 -11.52
CA ARG A 19 -7.09 15.73 -11.88
C ARG A 19 -8.02 15.80 -10.68
N GLY A 20 -7.54 15.59 -9.45
CA GLY A 20 -8.37 15.52 -8.25
C GLY A 20 -9.28 14.28 -8.19
N GLU A 21 -8.97 13.24 -8.98
CA GLU A 21 -9.70 11.97 -8.98
C GLU A 21 -9.29 11.12 -7.78
N ARG A 22 -10.28 10.48 -7.13
CA ARG A 22 -10.00 9.61 -5.99
C ARG A 22 -9.50 8.26 -6.44
N ILE A 23 -8.46 7.77 -5.75
CA ILE A 23 -7.89 6.43 -5.95
C ILE A 23 -8.50 5.49 -4.92
N VAL A 24 -9.02 4.34 -5.37
CA VAL A 24 -9.57 3.32 -4.47
C VAL A 24 -8.64 2.11 -4.44
N MET A 25 -8.18 1.77 -3.23
CA MET A 25 -7.36 0.60 -2.98
C MET A 25 -8.10 -0.37 -2.06
N LEU A 26 -8.08 -1.67 -2.39
CA LEU A 26 -8.59 -2.75 -1.54
C LEU A 26 -7.55 -3.86 -1.42
N THR A 27 -7.50 -4.49 -0.25
CA THR A 27 -6.75 -5.74 -0.10
C THR A 27 -7.46 -6.88 -0.83
N ALA A 28 -6.70 -7.72 -1.51
CA ALA A 28 -7.20 -8.91 -2.18
C ALA A 28 -6.19 -10.05 -2.04
N TYR A 29 -6.68 -11.26 -1.77
CA TYR A 29 -5.81 -12.39 -1.45
C TYR A 29 -6.05 -13.63 -2.34
N ASP A 30 -7.07 -13.61 -3.18
CA ASP A 30 -7.40 -14.70 -4.09
C ASP A 30 -7.95 -14.21 -5.44
N ALA A 31 -8.03 -15.12 -6.40
CA ALA A 31 -8.45 -14.82 -7.75
C ALA A 31 -9.94 -14.43 -7.86
N THR A 32 -10.80 -14.91 -6.96
CA THR A 32 -12.24 -14.62 -6.99
C THR A 32 -12.50 -13.20 -6.54
N MET A 33 -11.93 -12.80 -5.39
CA MET A 33 -12.03 -11.44 -4.87
C MET A 33 -11.36 -10.44 -5.81
N ALA A 34 -10.17 -10.78 -6.35
CA ALA A 34 -9.48 -9.94 -7.31
C ALA A 34 -10.34 -9.63 -8.55
N ARG A 35 -11.00 -10.64 -9.15
CA ARG A 35 -11.92 -10.43 -10.28
C ARG A 35 -13.12 -9.56 -9.91
N LEU A 36 -13.69 -9.77 -8.74
CA LEU A 36 -14.83 -8.98 -8.28
C LEU A 36 -14.46 -7.51 -8.14
N PHE A 37 -13.36 -7.22 -7.47
CA PHE A 37 -12.88 -5.86 -7.26
C PHE A 37 -12.42 -5.19 -8.57
N ASP A 38 -11.73 -5.92 -9.43
CA ASP A 38 -11.29 -5.41 -10.73
C ASP A 38 -12.50 -5.00 -11.61
N ARG A 39 -13.56 -5.83 -11.63
CA ARG A 39 -14.83 -5.52 -12.32
C ARG A 39 -15.59 -4.36 -11.68
N ALA A 40 -15.48 -4.20 -10.35
CA ALA A 40 -16.07 -3.07 -9.62
C ALA A 40 -15.32 -1.75 -9.86
N GLY A 41 -14.19 -1.77 -10.59
CA GLY A 41 -13.44 -0.58 -10.92
C GLY A 41 -12.44 -0.14 -9.85
N ILE A 42 -12.06 -1.02 -8.92
CA ILE A 42 -11.00 -0.72 -7.93
C ILE A 42 -9.68 -0.47 -8.67
N ASP A 43 -8.95 0.57 -8.26
CA ASP A 43 -7.76 1.02 -8.97
C ASP A 43 -6.51 0.27 -8.57
N ILE A 44 -6.38 -0.07 -7.28
CA ILE A 44 -5.23 -0.80 -6.72
C ILE A 44 -5.74 -2.01 -5.95
N LEU A 45 -5.17 -3.18 -6.24
CA LEU A 45 -5.32 -4.39 -5.43
C LEU A 45 -4.04 -4.61 -4.65
N LEU A 46 -4.12 -4.56 -3.31
CA LEU A 46 -3.01 -4.78 -2.41
C LEU A 46 -3.01 -6.23 -1.91
N VAL A 47 -1.96 -6.97 -2.18
CA VAL A 47 -1.68 -8.24 -1.51
C VAL A 47 -0.85 -7.92 -0.28
N GLY A 48 -1.56 -7.58 0.82
CA GLY A 48 -0.97 -7.11 2.06
C GLY A 48 -0.54 -8.24 2.98
N ASP A 49 0.46 -7.99 3.83
CA ASP A 49 0.86 -8.91 4.90
C ASP A 49 -0.23 -9.09 5.98
N SER A 50 -1.24 -8.22 5.98
CA SER A 50 -2.51 -8.42 6.71
C SER A 50 -3.20 -9.76 6.38
N LEU A 51 -2.79 -10.45 5.27
CA LEU A 51 -3.22 -11.84 5.01
C LEU A 51 -2.92 -12.77 6.19
N GLY A 52 -1.87 -12.50 6.94
CA GLY A 52 -1.54 -13.24 8.15
C GLY A 52 -2.72 -13.29 9.12
N GLN A 53 -3.30 -12.14 9.39
CA GLN A 53 -4.44 -12.03 10.31
C GLN A 53 -5.76 -12.45 9.67
N VAL A 54 -6.01 -11.98 8.43
CA VAL A 54 -7.33 -12.10 7.77
C VAL A 54 -7.55 -13.49 7.15
N ILE A 55 -6.49 -14.13 6.64
CA ILE A 55 -6.58 -15.39 5.91
C ILE A 55 -5.99 -16.55 6.73
N LEU A 56 -4.83 -16.31 7.37
CA LEU A 56 -4.11 -17.38 8.08
C LEU A 56 -4.50 -17.47 9.58
N GLY A 57 -5.26 -16.49 10.11
CA GLY A 57 -5.70 -16.47 11.51
C GLY A 57 -4.58 -16.23 12.51
N LEU A 58 -3.50 -15.56 12.09
CA LEU A 58 -2.39 -15.18 12.97
C LEU A 58 -2.72 -13.91 13.75
N ASP A 59 -2.12 -13.74 14.93
CA ASP A 59 -2.34 -12.57 15.77
C ASP A 59 -1.70 -11.29 15.20
N THR A 60 -0.61 -11.44 14.42
CA THR A 60 0.15 -10.32 13.85
C THR A 60 0.58 -10.63 12.41
N THR A 61 1.10 -9.61 11.71
CA THR A 61 1.67 -9.77 10.36
C THR A 61 3.11 -10.32 10.38
N ILE A 62 3.77 -10.32 11.54
CA ILE A 62 5.21 -10.69 11.70
C ILE A 62 5.55 -12.09 11.14
N PRO A 63 4.74 -13.14 11.35
CA PRO A 63 5.08 -14.48 10.85
C PRO A 63 4.85 -14.67 9.34
N VAL A 64 4.32 -13.68 8.63
CA VAL A 64 4.03 -13.79 7.20
C VAL A 64 5.34 -13.89 6.41
N THR A 65 5.47 -14.94 5.61
CA THR A 65 6.65 -15.17 4.78
C THR A 65 6.52 -14.53 3.40
N LEU A 66 7.66 -14.30 2.73
CA LEU A 66 7.67 -13.86 1.34
C LEU A 66 6.94 -14.84 0.42
N ASP A 67 7.08 -16.14 0.66
CA ASP A 67 6.42 -17.17 -0.15
C ASP A 67 4.90 -17.18 0.02
N ALA A 68 4.39 -16.82 1.21
CA ALA A 68 2.96 -16.61 1.41
C ALA A 68 2.45 -15.41 0.58
N ILE A 69 3.13 -14.26 0.65
CA ILE A 69 2.79 -13.11 -0.20
C ILE A 69 2.87 -13.48 -1.68
N LEU A 70 3.93 -14.16 -2.10
CA LEU A 70 4.12 -14.59 -3.48
C LEU A 70 2.98 -15.48 -3.97
N HIS A 71 2.58 -16.47 -3.16
CA HIS A 71 1.46 -17.37 -3.48
C HIS A 71 0.16 -16.61 -3.75
N HIS A 72 -0.20 -15.71 -2.85
CA HIS A 72 -1.40 -14.89 -2.99
C HIS A 72 -1.28 -13.87 -4.13
N THR A 73 -0.08 -13.28 -4.33
CA THR A 73 0.17 -12.36 -5.45
C THR A 73 -0.06 -13.02 -6.79
N MET A 74 0.43 -14.24 -7.01
CA MET A 74 0.18 -15.00 -8.23
C MET A 74 -1.32 -15.23 -8.49
N ALA A 75 -2.11 -15.49 -7.45
CA ALA A 75 -3.55 -15.67 -7.60
C ALA A 75 -4.26 -14.38 -8.01
N VAL A 76 -3.90 -13.26 -7.37
CA VAL A 76 -4.48 -11.93 -7.63
C VAL A 76 -4.09 -11.42 -9.01
N THR A 77 -2.81 -11.50 -9.40
CA THR A 77 -2.31 -10.97 -10.68
C THR A 77 -2.89 -11.68 -11.90
N ARG A 78 -3.14 -13.00 -11.80
CA ARG A 78 -3.80 -13.77 -12.87
C ARG A 78 -5.26 -13.38 -13.07
N ALA A 79 -5.89 -12.78 -12.09
CA ALA A 79 -7.30 -12.44 -12.10
C ALA A 79 -7.57 -10.95 -12.38
N ALA A 80 -6.60 -10.08 -12.09
CA ALA A 80 -6.71 -8.63 -12.31
C ALA A 80 -6.35 -8.25 -13.74
N SER A 81 -7.30 -7.69 -14.48
CA SER A 81 -7.09 -7.22 -15.87
C SER A 81 -6.80 -5.73 -15.94
N ARG A 82 -7.43 -4.91 -15.09
CA ARG A 82 -7.32 -3.44 -15.06
C ARG A 82 -6.48 -2.93 -13.89
N ALA A 83 -6.78 -3.36 -12.67
CA ALA A 83 -6.20 -2.82 -11.45
C ALA A 83 -4.68 -2.97 -11.39
N LEU A 84 -4.01 -2.00 -10.77
CA LEU A 84 -2.60 -2.09 -10.40
C LEU A 84 -2.47 -3.05 -9.21
N VAL A 85 -1.71 -4.14 -9.36
CA VAL A 85 -1.45 -5.06 -8.25
C VAL A 85 -0.16 -4.68 -7.54
N VAL A 86 -0.27 -4.41 -6.24
CA VAL A 86 0.85 -4.09 -5.34
C VAL A 86 1.01 -5.25 -4.37
N ALA A 87 2.23 -5.73 -4.15
CA ALA A 87 2.54 -6.78 -3.20
C ALA A 87 3.37 -6.23 -2.03
N ASP A 88 2.98 -6.57 -0.80
CA ASP A 88 3.78 -6.23 0.38
C ASP A 88 5.11 -6.98 0.41
N MET A 89 6.13 -6.32 0.90
CA MET A 89 7.35 -6.96 1.37
C MET A 89 7.20 -7.24 2.87
N PRO A 90 7.09 -8.52 3.29
CA PRO A 90 6.89 -8.86 4.69
C PRO A 90 8.05 -8.46 5.60
N PHE A 91 7.79 -8.49 6.89
CA PHE A 91 8.80 -8.21 7.93
C PHE A 91 10.10 -8.99 7.69
N MET A 92 11.25 -8.33 7.84
CA MET A 92 12.62 -8.84 7.64
C MET A 92 12.95 -9.31 6.23
N THR A 93 12.16 -8.96 5.23
CA THR A 93 12.47 -9.25 3.83
C THR A 93 13.16 -8.10 3.08
N TYR A 94 13.24 -6.91 3.69
CA TYR A 94 13.85 -5.71 3.11
C TYR A 94 14.68 -4.88 4.11
N GLN A 95 14.66 -5.24 5.41
CA GLN A 95 15.32 -4.47 6.46
C GLN A 95 16.78 -4.88 6.71
N ILE A 96 17.21 -6.07 6.28
CA ILE A 96 18.53 -6.62 6.60
C ILE A 96 19.61 -6.03 5.70
N ALA A 97 19.37 -6.04 4.38
CA ALA A 97 20.31 -5.55 3.38
C ALA A 97 19.57 -5.16 2.09
N ILE A 98 20.09 -4.16 1.37
CA ILE A 98 19.51 -3.70 0.10
C ILE A 98 19.49 -4.82 -0.94
N GLU A 99 20.54 -5.62 -1.04
CA GLU A 99 20.63 -6.76 -1.97
C GLU A 99 19.57 -7.81 -1.69
N GLN A 100 19.25 -8.06 -0.43
CA GLN A 100 18.15 -8.96 -0.06
C GLN A 100 16.80 -8.36 -0.47
N ALA A 101 16.56 -7.09 -0.19
CA ALA A 101 15.36 -6.39 -0.61
C ALA A 101 15.15 -6.45 -2.13
N MET A 102 16.22 -6.21 -2.90
CA MET A 102 16.24 -6.30 -4.36
C MET A 102 15.85 -7.69 -4.86
N ARG A 103 16.45 -8.75 -4.30
CA ARG A 103 16.14 -10.14 -4.67
C ARG A 103 14.69 -10.51 -4.33
N ASN A 104 14.22 -10.11 -3.16
CA ASN A 104 12.87 -10.41 -2.71
C ASN A 104 11.82 -9.65 -3.53
N ALA A 105 12.05 -8.37 -3.82
CA ALA A 105 11.21 -7.59 -4.71
C ALA A 105 11.17 -8.21 -6.12
N ALA A 106 12.34 -8.57 -6.68
CA ALA A 106 12.42 -9.20 -8.00
C ALA A 106 11.55 -10.47 -8.09
N ARG A 107 11.50 -11.30 -7.03
CA ARG A 107 10.61 -12.46 -6.98
C ARG A 107 9.13 -12.07 -7.07
N LEU A 108 8.71 -11.02 -6.37
CA LEU A 108 7.32 -10.55 -6.42
C LEU A 108 6.93 -10.05 -7.81
N PHE A 109 7.87 -9.45 -8.56
CA PHE A 109 7.65 -9.05 -9.95
C PHE A 109 7.71 -10.22 -10.93
N GLN A 110 8.77 -11.02 -10.89
CA GLN A 110 9.05 -12.06 -11.89
C GLN A 110 8.17 -13.29 -11.72
N GLU A 111 8.04 -13.79 -10.50
CA GLU A 111 7.23 -14.96 -10.18
C GLU A 111 5.78 -14.57 -9.85
N GLY A 112 5.60 -13.52 -9.07
CA GLY A 112 4.28 -13.04 -8.61
C GLY A 112 3.51 -12.26 -9.65
N GLY A 113 4.18 -11.59 -10.60
CA GLY A 113 3.58 -10.72 -11.60
C GLY A 113 3.08 -9.39 -11.02
N ALA A 114 3.54 -8.99 -9.81
CA ALA A 114 3.23 -7.69 -9.22
C ALA A 114 3.69 -6.55 -10.11
N ALA A 115 2.99 -5.43 -10.06
CA ALA A 115 3.35 -4.20 -10.78
C ALA A 115 4.07 -3.17 -9.90
N ALA A 116 4.03 -3.37 -8.59
CA ALA A 116 4.74 -2.58 -7.58
C ALA A 116 4.88 -3.39 -6.28
N VAL A 117 5.79 -2.96 -5.41
CA VAL A 117 5.91 -3.47 -4.03
C VAL A 117 5.58 -2.38 -3.02
N LYS A 118 5.16 -2.78 -1.79
CA LYS A 118 4.99 -1.86 -0.67
C LYS A 118 5.98 -2.20 0.44
N LEU A 119 6.54 -1.16 1.08
CA LEU A 119 7.44 -1.26 2.24
C LEU A 119 6.96 -0.32 3.35
N GLU A 120 7.12 -0.75 4.59
CA GLU A 120 6.85 0.05 5.76
C GLU A 120 8.11 0.74 6.27
N GLY A 121 7.98 2.03 6.60
CA GLY A 121 9.02 2.87 7.18
C GLY A 121 9.23 4.17 6.40
N GLY A 122 9.87 5.10 7.06
CA GLY A 122 10.23 6.41 6.53
C GLY A 122 11.70 6.47 6.12
N ARG A 123 12.45 7.43 6.71
CA ARG A 123 13.90 7.64 6.49
C ARG A 123 14.73 6.38 6.65
N ALA A 124 14.37 5.51 7.58
CA ALA A 124 15.10 4.27 7.86
C ALA A 124 15.14 3.29 6.67
N VAL A 125 14.21 3.38 5.73
CA VAL A 125 14.13 2.53 4.54
C VAL A 125 14.34 3.29 3.23
N ALA A 126 14.62 4.60 3.28
CA ALA A 126 14.75 5.46 2.11
C ALA A 126 15.81 4.96 1.13
N ASP A 127 16.96 4.47 1.61
CA ASP A 127 18.01 3.94 0.74
C ASP A 127 17.59 2.63 0.04
N THR A 128 16.81 1.79 0.72
CA THR A 128 16.21 0.60 0.10
C THR A 128 15.19 1.00 -0.97
N VAL A 129 14.32 1.98 -0.69
CA VAL A 129 13.37 2.52 -1.67
C VAL A 129 14.12 3.06 -2.89
N ARG A 130 15.16 3.87 -2.68
CA ARG A 130 15.98 4.45 -3.76
C ARG A 130 16.64 3.38 -4.63
N ALA A 131 17.18 2.34 -4.03
CA ALA A 131 17.79 1.24 -4.77
C ALA A 131 16.78 0.48 -5.64
N LEU A 132 15.59 0.17 -5.09
CA LEU A 132 14.51 -0.49 -5.82
C LEU A 132 14.01 0.37 -6.98
N THR A 133 13.75 1.66 -6.75
CA THR A 133 13.25 2.58 -7.78
C THR A 133 14.27 2.84 -8.87
N ALA A 134 15.55 2.96 -8.52
CA ALA A 134 16.65 3.09 -9.48
C ALA A 134 16.81 1.85 -10.37
N ALA A 135 16.46 0.66 -9.86
CA ALA A 135 16.42 -0.58 -10.63
C ALA A 135 15.13 -0.72 -11.49
N GLY A 136 14.23 0.24 -11.45
CA GLY A 136 12.97 0.23 -12.21
C GLY A 136 11.84 -0.54 -11.53
N LEU A 137 11.94 -0.85 -10.25
CA LEU A 137 10.89 -1.49 -9.46
C LEU A 137 10.06 -0.41 -8.75
N PRO A 138 8.79 -0.17 -9.14
CA PRO A 138 7.95 0.82 -8.47
C PRO A 138 7.69 0.48 -7.02
N VAL A 139 7.84 1.47 -6.13
CA VAL A 139 7.67 1.32 -4.69
C VAL A 139 6.54 2.21 -4.18
N MET A 140 5.65 1.65 -3.39
CA MET A 140 4.69 2.34 -2.53
C MET A 140 5.26 2.37 -1.11
N GLY A 141 5.41 3.55 -0.53
CA GLY A 141 5.83 3.69 0.87
C GLY A 141 4.66 3.52 1.84
N HIS A 142 4.97 3.37 3.12
CA HIS A 142 3.97 3.29 4.17
C HIS A 142 4.52 3.87 5.48
N VAL A 143 3.87 4.92 5.99
CA VAL A 143 4.22 5.60 7.25
C VAL A 143 2.99 5.76 8.15
N GLY A 144 3.24 6.15 9.39
CA GLY A 144 2.23 6.20 10.46
C GLY A 144 2.27 4.93 11.28
N LEU A 145 1.12 4.29 11.48
CA LEU A 145 1.10 2.95 12.06
C LEU A 145 1.68 1.97 11.05
N THR A 146 2.74 1.30 11.44
CA THR A 146 3.41 0.27 10.67
C THR A 146 3.24 -1.07 11.40
N PRO A 147 2.31 -1.95 10.97
CA PRO A 147 2.01 -3.22 11.65
C PRO A 147 3.23 -4.12 11.86
N GLN A 148 4.21 -4.07 10.97
CA GLN A 148 5.47 -4.80 11.11
C GLN A 148 6.31 -4.34 12.31
N HIS A 149 6.05 -3.14 12.83
CA HIS A 149 6.72 -2.58 14.00
C HIS A 149 5.84 -2.62 15.27
N VAL A 150 4.80 -3.45 15.31
CA VAL A 150 3.82 -3.52 16.40
C VAL A 150 4.45 -3.68 17.78
N HIS A 151 5.52 -4.47 17.89
CA HIS A 151 6.23 -4.66 19.17
C HIS A 151 6.96 -3.39 19.63
N ARG A 152 7.57 -2.63 18.71
CA ARG A 152 8.21 -1.35 19.01
C ARG A 152 7.19 -0.27 19.35
N LEU A 153 6.04 -0.26 18.67
CA LEU A 153 4.98 0.73 18.84
C LEU A 153 4.09 0.46 20.07
N GLY A 154 4.22 -0.72 20.69
CA GLY A 154 3.42 -1.11 21.86
C GLY A 154 1.95 -1.36 21.51
N GLY A 155 1.68 -1.81 20.29
CA GLY A 155 0.34 -2.17 19.80
C GLY A 155 -0.15 -1.29 18.63
N MET A 156 -1.38 -1.55 18.19
CA MET A 156 -2.04 -0.87 17.08
C MET A 156 -2.66 0.45 17.57
N ARG A 157 -1.85 1.50 17.67
CA ARG A 157 -2.26 2.82 18.18
C ARG A 157 -2.08 3.90 17.12
N GLN A 158 -2.90 4.94 17.18
CA GLN A 158 -2.76 6.12 16.34
C GLN A 158 -1.39 6.77 16.58
N GLN A 159 -0.70 7.09 15.49
CA GLN A 159 0.62 7.71 15.45
C GLN A 159 0.51 9.23 15.21
N ALA A 160 1.62 9.97 15.34
CA ALA A 160 1.71 11.41 15.07
C ALA A 160 0.65 12.25 15.82
N ARG A 161 0.52 12.02 17.14
CA ARG A 161 -0.52 12.62 17.98
C ARG A 161 -0.14 13.97 18.58
N ASP A 162 1.13 14.33 18.55
CA ASP A 162 1.68 15.61 18.97
C ASP A 162 2.49 16.23 17.83
N ASP A 163 2.86 17.49 17.99
CA ASP A 163 3.51 18.26 16.94
C ASP A 163 4.88 17.68 16.56
N ASP A 164 5.68 17.25 17.53
CA ASP A 164 7.00 16.65 17.27
C ASP A 164 6.87 15.36 16.46
N ALA A 165 5.93 14.49 16.83
CA ALA A 165 5.67 13.25 16.11
C ALA A 165 5.06 13.49 14.70
N ALA A 166 4.29 14.58 14.52
CA ALA A 166 3.78 14.98 13.23
C ALA A 166 4.90 15.50 12.31
N ASP A 167 5.84 16.28 12.86
CA ASP A 167 7.02 16.75 12.11
C ASP A 167 7.93 15.58 11.70
N GLU A 168 8.18 14.62 12.60
CA GLU A 168 8.92 13.41 12.29
C GLU A 168 8.26 12.59 11.18
N LEU A 169 6.93 12.43 11.22
CA LEU A 169 6.17 11.76 10.17
C LEU A 169 6.29 12.50 8.83
N MET A 170 6.26 13.83 8.83
CA MET A 170 6.44 14.65 7.63
C MET A 170 7.82 14.42 7.02
N LEU A 171 8.88 14.40 7.85
CA LEU A 171 10.24 14.11 7.38
C LEU A 171 10.36 12.69 6.80
N ASP A 172 9.71 11.72 7.42
CA ASP A 172 9.66 10.35 6.91
C ASP A 172 8.93 10.27 5.56
N ALA A 173 7.81 10.97 5.41
CA ALA A 173 7.03 11.00 4.18
C ALA A 173 7.83 11.65 3.02
N LEU A 174 8.49 12.78 3.27
CA LEU A 174 9.34 13.45 2.30
C LEU A 174 10.52 12.57 1.87
N ALA A 175 11.19 11.90 2.80
CA ALA A 175 12.31 11.03 2.49
C ALA A 175 11.93 9.85 1.59
N VAL A 176 10.74 9.31 1.77
CA VAL A 176 10.21 8.22 0.92
C VAL A 176 9.86 8.74 -0.48
N GLU A 177 9.28 9.93 -0.59
CA GLU A 177 9.04 10.58 -1.89
C GLU A 177 10.36 10.87 -2.61
N ASP A 178 11.33 11.50 -1.92
CA ASP A 178 12.66 11.82 -2.47
C ASP A 178 13.44 10.56 -2.91
N ALA A 179 13.17 9.43 -2.28
CA ALA A 179 13.72 8.14 -2.68
C ALA A 179 13.06 7.55 -3.94
N GLY A 180 12.02 8.19 -4.48
CA GLY A 180 11.37 7.83 -5.74
C GLY A 180 10.12 6.95 -5.57
N ALA A 181 9.54 6.84 -4.39
CA ALA A 181 8.25 6.16 -4.22
C ALA A 181 7.17 6.84 -5.08
N PHE A 182 6.28 6.05 -5.68
CA PHE A 182 5.20 6.58 -6.53
C PHE A 182 3.92 6.92 -5.76
N ALA A 183 3.77 6.41 -4.56
CA ALA A 183 2.63 6.65 -3.67
C ALA A 183 3.03 6.38 -2.22
N LEU A 184 2.28 6.93 -1.28
CA LEU A 184 2.52 6.76 0.15
C LEU A 184 1.23 6.36 0.88
N VAL A 185 1.26 5.28 1.63
CA VAL A 185 0.20 4.91 2.59
C VAL A 185 0.40 5.71 3.86
N LEU A 186 -0.70 6.28 4.36
CA LEU A 186 -0.80 6.98 5.65
C LEU A 186 -1.76 6.18 6.53
N GLU A 187 -1.24 5.49 7.56
CA GLU A 187 -2.08 4.63 8.40
C GLU A 187 -2.21 5.17 9.82
N ALA A 188 -3.46 5.21 10.31
CA ALA A 188 -3.84 5.54 11.67
C ALA A 188 -3.13 6.80 12.21
N ILE A 189 -3.26 7.91 11.49
CA ILE A 189 -2.76 9.24 11.86
C ILE A 189 -3.91 10.24 11.94
N PRO A 190 -3.79 11.36 12.67
CA PRO A 190 -4.81 12.40 12.70
C PRO A 190 -5.11 12.99 11.32
N ASP A 191 -6.39 13.33 11.08
CA ASP A 191 -6.87 13.90 9.82
C ASP A 191 -6.09 15.15 9.39
N ALA A 192 -5.77 16.02 10.36
CA ALA A 192 -5.02 17.26 10.10
C ALA A 192 -3.59 16.97 9.62
N VAL A 193 -2.92 15.98 10.21
CA VAL A 193 -1.58 15.54 9.81
C VAL A 193 -1.62 14.91 8.42
N ALA A 194 -2.61 14.04 8.16
CA ALA A 194 -2.80 13.43 6.84
C ALA A 194 -3.03 14.49 5.75
N ALA A 195 -3.82 15.53 6.05
CA ALA A 195 -4.05 16.65 5.14
C ALA A 195 -2.76 17.45 4.87
N ALA A 196 -1.98 17.76 5.90
CA ALA A 196 -0.71 18.45 5.78
C ALA A 196 0.29 17.65 4.90
N VAL A 197 0.47 16.35 5.18
CA VAL A 197 1.33 15.47 4.37
C VAL A 197 0.84 15.40 2.92
N THR A 198 -0.48 15.22 2.70
CA THR A 198 -1.05 15.11 1.36
C THR A 198 -0.85 16.37 0.53
N SER A 199 -0.93 17.55 1.16
CA SER A 199 -0.72 18.84 0.48
C SER A 199 0.76 19.09 0.15
N ARG A 200 1.67 18.53 0.94
CA ARG A 200 3.11 18.74 0.80
C ARG A 200 3.76 17.83 -0.24
N LEU A 201 3.24 16.59 -0.38
CA LEU A 201 3.77 15.60 -1.32
C LEU A 201 3.22 15.80 -2.73
N HIS A 202 4.02 15.46 -3.73
CA HIS A 202 3.61 15.41 -5.14
C HIS A 202 2.98 14.06 -5.50
N ILE A 203 3.42 12.98 -4.87
CA ILE A 203 2.89 11.63 -5.08
C ILE A 203 1.50 11.44 -4.44
N PRO A 204 0.68 10.51 -4.94
CA PRO A 204 -0.59 10.13 -4.30
C PRO A 204 -0.41 9.62 -2.86
N THR A 205 -1.30 10.05 -1.96
CA THR A 205 -1.40 9.51 -0.60
C THR A 205 -2.64 8.65 -0.47
N ILE A 206 -2.51 7.48 0.17
CA ILE A 206 -3.59 6.51 0.39
C ILE A 206 -3.83 6.36 1.89
N GLY A 207 -4.99 6.78 2.36
CA GLY A 207 -5.32 6.73 3.79
C GLY A 207 -5.90 5.40 4.25
N ILE A 208 -5.43 4.91 5.39
CA ILE A 208 -6.00 3.81 6.16
C ILE A 208 -6.27 4.36 7.57
N GLY A 209 -7.53 4.64 7.91
CA GLY A 209 -7.84 5.31 9.18
C GLY A 209 -7.15 6.68 9.35
N ALA A 210 -6.98 7.42 8.26
CA ALA A 210 -6.29 8.72 8.20
C ALA A 210 -7.18 9.82 7.58
N GLY A 211 -8.48 9.82 7.89
CA GLY A 211 -9.43 10.84 7.47
C GLY A 211 -9.84 10.82 5.99
N LEU A 212 -10.42 11.93 5.53
CA LEU A 212 -11.01 12.05 4.20
C LEU A 212 -10.16 12.83 3.19
N ILE A 213 -9.15 13.57 3.65
CA ILE A 213 -8.37 14.54 2.84
C ILE A 213 -7.09 13.90 2.27
N VAL A 214 -7.15 12.65 1.92
CA VAL A 214 -6.09 11.91 1.20
C VAL A 214 -6.47 11.73 -0.26
N THR A 215 -5.48 11.52 -1.14
CA THR A 215 -5.74 11.30 -2.57
C THR A 215 -6.58 10.04 -2.80
N GLY A 216 -6.41 9.02 -1.97
CA GLY A 216 -7.16 7.77 -2.07
C GLY A 216 -7.39 7.12 -0.72
N LYS A 217 -8.18 6.05 -0.70
CA LYS A 217 -8.49 5.25 0.50
C LYS A 217 -8.22 3.78 0.27
N CYS A 218 -7.73 3.14 1.32
CA CYS A 218 -7.62 1.69 1.40
C CYS A 218 -8.54 1.13 2.49
N SER A 219 -9.17 0.01 2.20
CA SER A 219 -9.91 -0.79 3.18
C SER A 219 -9.48 -2.25 3.08
N SER A 220 -9.40 -2.94 4.22
CA SER A 220 -9.29 -4.40 4.22
C SER A 220 -10.67 -5.02 4.02
N VAL A 221 -10.72 -6.21 3.42
CA VAL A 221 -11.97 -6.93 3.16
C VAL A 221 -12.76 -7.18 4.44
N THR A 222 -12.11 -7.38 5.56
CA THR A 222 -12.74 -7.60 6.87
C THR A 222 -13.34 -6.34 7.50
N THR A 223 -12.77 -5.18 7.25
CA THR A 223 -13.36 -3.89 7.68
C THR A 223 -14.49 -3.45 6.76
N CYS A 224 -14.56 -3.99 5.54
CA CYS A 224 -15.57 -3.63 4.55
C CYS A 224 -16.94 -4.26 4.80
N SER A 225 -17.07 -5.31 5.61
CA SER A 225 -18.40 -5.88 5.97
C SER A 225 -19.29 -4.87 6.72
N GLY A 226 -18.70 -3.84 7.35
CA GLY A 226 -19.43 -2.70 7.91
C GLY A 226 -19.54 -1.48 6.97
N CYS A 227 -18.66 -1.35 5.96
CA CYS A 227 -18.65 -0.22 5.01
C CYS A 227 -19.53 -0.44 3.78
N LEU A 228 -19.75 -1.68 3.36
CA LEU A 228 -20.64 -2.00 2.21
C LEU A 228 -22.10 -1.61 2.46
N THR A 229 -22.50 -1.42 3.71
CA THR A 229 -23.86 -1.00 4.06
C THR A 229 -24.05 0.50 4.20
N ARG A 230 -22.99 1.33 4.18
CA ARG A 230 -23.11 2.77 4.51
C ARG A 230 -22.58 3.79 3.50
N SER A 231 -21.88 3.44 2.45
CA SER A 231 -21.29 4.46 1.56
C SER A 231 -21.41 4.25 0.04
N TYR A 232 -22.13 3.26 -0.43
CA TYR A 232 -22.53 3.19 -1.85
C TYR A 232 -24.03 3.46 -1.98
N ARG A 233 -24.45 4.71 -1.76
CA ARG A 233 -25.57 5.26 -2.53
C ARG A 233 -24.97 5.83 -3.80
N LEU A 234 -25.10 5.08 -4.87
CA LEU A 234 -24.98 5.59 -6.23
C LEU A 234 -26.06 6.65 -6.44
N SER A 235 -25.66 7.87 -6.62
CA SER A 235 -26.47 8.91 -7.23
C SER A 235 -25.72 9.46 -8.42
#